data_36cd20e560efa98ee57c5f03c77da984
#
_entry.id   36cd20e560efa98ee57c5f03c77da984
#
_cell.length_a   1.000
_cell.length_b   1.000
_cell.length_c   1.000
_cell.angle_alpha   90.00
_cell.angle_beta   90.00
_cell.angle_gamma   90.00
#
_symmetry.space_group_name_H-M   'P 1'
#
loop_
_entity.id
_entity.type
_entity.pdbx_description
1 polymer ?
#
loop_
_entity_poly.entity_id
_entity_poly.type
_entity_poly.pdbx_seq_one_letter_code
_entity_poly.pdbx_strand_id
1 'polypeptide(L)'
;MIIDDEIDITNLFKEILTNAGYKVDCFTDPLKALAECKINHTRYVLIISDVRMPKMSGIELVKKIAEIDNNIKVILMTAFDVTGEELKEVKIEKFLNKPIYLKKLVDIVKMSLSD
;
A
#
# COMPACT_ATOMS: atom_id res chain seq x y z
N MET A 1 3.91 5.33 -0.61
CA MET A 1 4.73 4.10 -0.47
C MET A 1 4.00 2.93 -1.12
N ILE A 2 4.71 2.14 -1.89
CA ILE A 2 4.18 0.93 -2.53
C ILE A 2 4.93 -0.27 -2.01
N ILE A 3 4.21 -1.31 -1.58
CA ILE A 3 4.79 -2.51 -1.00
C ILE A 3 4.20 -3.73 -1.70
N ASP A 4 5.04 -4.46 -2.43
CA ASP A 4 4.66 -5.68 -3.14
C ASP A 4 5.94 -6.50 -3.34
N ASP A 5 5.89 -7.78 -3.03
CA ASP A 5 7.06 -8.66 -3.18
C ASP A 5 7.45 -8.91 -4.64
N GLU A 6 6.58 -8.57 -5.59
CA GLU A 6 6.89 -8.61 -7.02
C GLU A 6 7.48 -7.28 -7.48
N ILE A 7 8.78 -7.28 -7.76
CA ILE A 7 9.49 -6.05 -8.12
C ILE A 7 8.95 -5.40 -9.39
N ASP A 8 8.48 -6.19 -10.35
CA ASP A 8 7.93 -5.65 -11.60
C ASP A 8 6.68 -4.82 -11.34
N ILE A 9 5.85 -5.24 -10.38
CA ILE A 9 4.65 -4.49 -9.99
C ILE A 9 5.04 -3.17 -9.33
N THR A 10 5.98 -3.18 -8.38
CA THR A 10 6.41 -1.95 -7.73
C THR A 10 7.01 -0.95 -8.72
N ASN A 11 7.83 -1.43 -9.65
CA ASN A 11 8.45 -0.58 -10.67
C ASN A 11 7.41 0.03 -11.59
N LEU A 12 6.43 -0.75 -12.02
CA LEU A 12 5.38 -0.29 -12.90
C LEU A 12 4.50 0.77 -12.22
N PHE A 13 4.07 0.51 -11.00
CA PHE A 13 3.26 1.45 -10.23
C PHE A 13 4.03 2.74 -9.96
N LYS A 14 5.32 2.62 -9.63
CA LYS A 14 6.18 3.78 -9.41
C LYS A 14 6.24 4.66 -10.66
N GLU A 15 6.45 4.06 -11.82
CA GLU A 15 6.51 4.79 -13.09
C GLU A 15 5.21 5.56 -13.35
N ILE A 16 4.08 4.87 -13.24
CA ILE A 16 2.77 5.46 -13.51
C ILE A 16 2.47 6.62 -12.56
N LEU A 17 2.69 6.42 -11.27
CA LEU A 17 2.37 7.44 -10.27
C LEU A 17 3.37 8.59 -10.29
N THR A 18 4.64 8.32 -10.56
CA THR A 18 5.64 9.38 -10.73
C THR A 18 5.31 10.27 -11.92
N ASN A 19 4.89 9.67 -13.02
CA ASN A 19 4.46 10.42 -14.22
C ASN A 19 3.23 11.28 -13.95
N ALA A 20 2.42 10.89 -12.97
CA ALA A 20 1.24 11.66 -12.56
C ALA A 20 1.57 12.76 -11.54
N GLY A 21 2.82 12.91 -11.13
CA GLY A 21 3.27 13.97 -10.24
C GLY A 21 3.47 13.57 -8.78
N TYR A 22 3.33 12.29 -8.45
CA TYR A 22 3.52 11.81 -7.07
C TYR A 22 4.96 11.41 -6.81
N LYS A 23 5.39 11.58 -5.57
CA LYS A 23 6.65 11.02 -5.09
C LYS A 23 6.39 9.62 -4.56
N VAL A 24 7.12 8.64 -5.04
CA VAL A 24 6.85 7.22 -4.76
C VAL A 24 8.12 6.52 -4.27
N ASP A 25 8.00 5.90 -3.10
CA ASP A 25 9.02 4.97 -2.60
C ASP A 25 8.45 3.55 -2.66
N CYS A 26 9.24 2.60 -3.11
CA CYS A 26 8.84 1.21 -3.28
C CYS A 26 9.64 0.28 -2.39
N PHE A 27 8.95 -0.74 -1.86
CA PHE A 27 9.56 -1.78 -1.05
C PHE A 27 9.05 -3.14 -1.49
N THR A 28 9.95 -4.10 -1.61
CA THR A 28 9.61 -5.49 -1.88
C THR A 28 9.66 -6.34 -0.60
N ASP A 29 10.19 -5.79 0.48
CA ASP A 29 10.28 -6.44 1.79
C ASP A 29 9.44 -5.64 2.81
N PRO A 30 8.38 -6.25 3.37
CA PRO A 30 7.52 -5.54 4.32
C PRO A 30 8.25 -5.11 5.60
N LEU A 31 9.29 -5.83 6.00
CA LEU A 31 10.08 -5.44 7.17
C LEU A 31 10.86 -4.15 6.94
N LYS A 32 11.37 -3.96 5.72
CA LYS A 32 12.05 -2.72 5.34
C LYS A 32 11.07 -1.55 5.25
N ALA A 33 9.87 -1.80 4.73
CA ALA A 33 8.81 -0.80 4.69
C ALA A 33 8.43 -0.34 6.10
N LEU A 34 8.29 -1.28 7.03
CA LEU A 34 7.99 -0.97 8.42
C LEU A 34 9.12 -0.15 9.08
N ALA A 35 10.38 -0.53 8.83
CA ALA A 35 11.53 0.20 9.35
C ALA A 35 11.55 1.65 8.83
N GLU A 36 11.24 1.86 7.56
CA GLU A 36 11.15 3.20 6.98
C GLU A 36 10.04 4.02 7.65
N CYS A 37 8.89 3.42 7.90
CA CYS A 37 7.79 4.11 8.58
C CYS A 37 8.15 4.51 10.00
N LYS A 38 8.90 3.69 10.72
CA LYS A 38 9.34 4.02 12.08
C LYS A 38 10.19 5.29 12.12
N ILE A 39 10.94 5.56 11.07
CA ILE A 39 11.85 6.70 10.99
C ILE A 39 11.19 7.90 10.31
N ASN A 40 10.47 7.67 9.22
CA ASN A 40 10.02 8.72 8.30
C ASN A 40 8.52 8.70 8.02
N HIS A 41 7.67 8.29 8.98
CA HIS A 41 6.22 8.15 8.75
C HIS A 41 5.56 9.43 8.23
N THR A 42 6.04 10.61 8.64
CA THR A 42 5.47 11.89 8.22
C THR A 42 5.67 12.20 6.73
N ARG A 43 6.56 11.47 6.06
CA ARG A 43 6.76 11.60 4.60
C ARG A 43 5.65 10.97 3.78
N TYR A 44 4.82 10.12 4.38
CA TYR A 44 3.86 9.31 3.66
C TYR A 44 2.43 9.69 3.99
N VAL A 45 1.62 9.86 2.96
CA VAL A 45 0.18 10.14 3.08
C VAL A 45 -0.65 8.94 2.67
N LEU A 46 -0.06 8.03 1.89
CA LEU A 46 -0.75 6.86 1.36
C LEU A 46 0.23 5.68 1.25
N ILE A 47 -0.26 4.51 1.62
CA ILE A 47 0.42 3.24 1.43
C ILE A 47 -0.47 2.34 0.58
N ILE A 48 0.12 1.76 -0.47
CA ILE A 48 -0.53 0.71 -1.28
C ILE A 48 0.27 -0.55 -1.04
N SER A 49 -0.35 -1.56 -0.46
CA SER A 49 0.33 -2.80 -0.09
C SER A 49 -0.39 -4.03 -0.59
N ASP A 50 0.38 -5.00 -1.08
CA ASP A 50 -0.10 -6.36 -1.29
C ASP A 50 -0.41 -6.99 0.07
N VAL A 51 -1.40 -7.88 0.10
CA VAL A 51 -1.77 -8.61 1.32
C VAL A 51 -0.88 -9.83 1.53
N ARG A 52 -0.63 -10.61 0.47
CA ARG A 52 0.12 -11.87 0.57
C ARG A 52 1.59 -11.65 0.20
N MET A 53 2.44 -11.58 1.21
CA MET A 53 3.88 -11.40 1.05
C MET A 53 4.63 -12.32 1.99
N PRO A 54 5.87 -12.73 1.63
CA PRO A 54 6.74 -13.44 2.59
C PRO A 54 7.03 -12.58 3.81
N LYS A 55 7.36 -13.22 4.92
CA LYS A 55 7.77 -12.61 6.21
C LYS A 55 6.64 -11.95 6.99
N MET A 56 5.79 -11.15 6.34
CA MET A 56 4.71 -10.42 7.00
C MET A 56 3.63 -10.12 5.98
N SER A 57 2.37 -10.38 6.32
CA SER A 57 1.25 -10.02 5.46
C SER A 57 1.04 -8.50 5.44
N GLY A 58 0.40 -8.01 4.37
CA GLY A 58 0.04 -6.60 4.30
C GLY A 58 -0.90 -6.16 5.40
N ILE A 59 -1.79 -7.03 5.86
CA ILE A 59 -2.70 -6.74 6.97
C ILE A 59 -1.92 -6.52 8.26
N GLU A 60 -0.99 -7.42 8.58
CA GLU A 60 -0.14 -7.27 9.76
C GLU A 60 0.72 -6.01 9.66
N LEU A 61 1.28 -5.75 8.48
CA LEU A 61 2.09 -4.56 8.23
C LEU A 61 1.31 -3.27 8.49
N VAL A 62 0.11 -3.14 7.94
CA VAL A 62 -0.67 -1.91 8.10
C VAL A 62 -1.17 -1.72 9.53
N LYS A 63 -1.41 -2.81 10.27
CA LYS A 63 -1.70 -2.71 11.72
C LYS A 63 -0.53 -2.07 12.46
N LYS A 64 0.68 -2.53 12.19
CA LYS A 64 1.89 -2.00 12.83
C LYS A 64 2.15 -0.56 12.43
N ILE A 65 1.91 -0.21 11.17
CA ILE A 65 2.05 1.16 10.69
C ILE A 65 1.02 2.08 11.36
N ALA A 66 -0.21 1.62 11.55
CA ALA A 66 -1.25 2.40 12.21
C ALA A 66 -0.89 2.71 13.68
N GLU A 67 -0.13 1.84 14.34
CA GLU A 67 0.36 2.10 15.69
C GLU A 67 1.40 3.23 15.70
N ILE A 68 2.12 3.42 14.58
CA ILE A 68 3.11 4.49 14.43
C ILE A 68 2.42 5.81 14.04
N ASP A 69 1.53 5.73 13.05
CA ASP A 69 0.84 6.91 12.49
C ASP A 69 -0.46 6.44 11.83
N ASN A 70 -1.59 6.66 12.49
CA ASN A 70 -2.88 6.24 11.97
C ASN A 70 -3.52 7.24 10.99
N ASN A 71 -2.81 8.30 10.62
CA ASN A 71 -3.26 9.27 9.63
C ASN A 71 -2.85 8.86 8.20
N ILE A 72 -1.96 7.89 8.06
CA ILE A 72 -1.57 7.39 6.74
C ILE A 72 -2.73 6.57 6.17
N LYS A 73 -3.22 6.96 4.99
CA LYS A 73 -4.28 6.21 4.32
C LYS A 73 -3.72 4.94 3.69
N VAL A 74 -4.52 3.89 3.64
CA VAL A 74 -4.08 2.57 3.21
C VAL A 74 -4.99 2.02 2.12
N ILE A 75 -4.39 1.52 1.05
CA ILE A 75 -5.04 0.71 0.03
C ILE A 75 -4.38 -0.67 0.09
N LEU A 76 -5.20 -1.71 0.23
CA LEU A 76 -4.74 -3.09 0.16
C LEU A 76 -5.10 -3.69 -1.18
N MET A 77 -4.24 -4.55 -1.71
CA MET A 77 -4.47 -5.26 -2.98
C MET A 77 -4.05 -6.70 -2.86
N THR A 78 -4.77 -7.60 -3.54
CA THR A 78 -4.41 -9.01 -3.54
C THR A 78 -4.99 -9.74 -4.75
N ALA A 79 -4.30 -10.80 -5.20
CA ALA A 79 -4.83 -11.76 -6.18
C ALA A 79 -5.65 -12.87 -5.52
N PHE A 80 -5.67 -12.93 -4.20
CA PHE A 80 -6.30 -13.99 -3.41
C PHE A 80 -7.49 -13.47 -2.63
N ASP A 81 -8.38 -14.39 -2.21
CA ASP A 81 -9.48 -14.01 -1.35
C ASP A 81 -8.98 -13.63 0.04
N VAL A 82 -9.58 -12.59 0.59
CA VAL A 82 -9.33 -12.15 1.95
C VAL A 82 -10.66 -12.12 2.70
N THR A 83 -10.70 -12.66 3.90
CA THR A 83 -11.94 -12.71 4.66
C THR A 83 -12.34 -11.34 5.20
N GLY A 84 -13.64 -11.13 5.39
CA GLY A 84 -14.12 -9.91 6.03
C GLY A 84 -13.57 -9.73 7.44
N GLU A 85 -13.30 -10.84 8.15
CA GLU A 85 -12.71 -10.78 9.49
C GLU A 85 -11.28 -10.26 9.47
N GLU A 86 -10.47 -10.68 8.48
CA GLU A 86 -9.13 -10.16 8.31
C GLU A 86 -9.14 -8.65 8.09
N LEU A 87 -10.09 -8.15 7.29
CA LEU A 87 -10.21 -6.73 6.98
C LEU A 87 -10.79 -5.89 8.11
N LYS A 88 -11.57 -6.48 9.01
CA LYS A 88 -12.15 -5.76 10.16
C LYS A 88 -11.10 -5.21 11.11
N GLU A 89 -9.94 -5.83 11.15
CA GLU A 89 -8.87 -5.46 12.07
C GLU A 89 -8.07 -4.25 11.62
N VAL A 90 -8.29 -3.77 10.39
CA VAL A 90 -7.52 -2.67 9.80
C VAL A 90 -8.47 -1.62 9.22
N LYS A 91 -8.05 -0.36 9.32
CA LYS A 91 -8.74 0.75 8.67
C LYS A 91 -8.10 0.96 7.31
N ILE A 92 -8.89 0.75 6.25
CA ILE A 92 -8.40 0.91 4.88
C ILE A 92 -9.32 1.84 4.09
N GLU A 93 -8.74 2.60 3.13
CA GLU A 93 -9.50 3.44 2.21
C GLU A 93 -10.14 2.61 1.11
N LYS A 94 -9.42 1.61 0.60
CA LYS A 94 -9.90 0.78 -0.49
C LYS A 94 -9.21 -0.57 -0.51
N PHE A 95 -9.96 -1.57 -0.94
CA PHE A 95 -9.45 -2.91 -1.18
C PHE A 95 -9.56 -3.20 -2.69
N LEU A 96 -8.46 -3.59 -3.31
CA LEU A 96 -8.40 -3.86 -4.75
C LEU A 96 -8.05 -5.31 -5.03
N ASN A 97 -8.74 -5.90 -5.99
CA ASN A 97 -8.41 -7.23 -6.50
C ASN A 97 -7.45 -7.10 -7.68
N LYS A 98 -6.40 -7.91 -7.68
CA LYS A 98 -5.49 -8.01 -8.82
C LYS A 98 -6.14 -8.86 -9.94
N PRO A 99 -5.85 -8.60 -11.20
CA PRO A 99 -4.97 -7.56 -11.72
C PRO A 99 -5.63 -6.18 -11.64
N ILE A 100 -4.82 -5.17 -11.31
CA ILE A 100 -5.28 -3.79 -11.23
C ILE A 100 -5.12 -3.16 -12.60
N TYR A 101 -6.18 -2.53 -13.10
CA TYR A 101 -6.10 -1.81 -14.37
C TYR A 101 -5.27 -0.54 -14.19
N LEU A 102 -4.13 -0.49 -14.88
CA LEU A 102 -3.16 0.59 -14.72
C LEU A 102 -3.73 1.96 -15.06
N LYS A 103 -4.68 2.01 -16.00
CA LYS A 103 -5.38 3.25 -16.36
C LYS A 103 -6.19 3.84 -15.20
N LYS A 104 -6.60 3.00 -14.25
CA LYS A 104 -7.39 3.42 -13.11
C LYS A 104 -6.55 3.74 -11.87
N LEU A 105 -5.28 3.36 -11.87
CA LEU A 105 -4.42 3.51 -10.69
C LEU A 105 -4.31 4.97 -10.25
N VAL A 106 -4.07 5.89 -11.18
CA VAL A 106 -3.94 7.31 -10.88
C VAL A 106 -5.25 7.85 -10.29
N ASP A 107 -6.40 7.48 -10.87
CA ASP A 107 -7.70 7.92 -10.39
C ASP A 107 -7.98 7.40 -8.97
N ILE A 108 -7.64 6.13 -8.72
CA ILE A 108 -7.80 5.53 -7.40
C ILE A 108 -6.99 6.29 -6.35
N VAL A 109 -5.74 6.62 -6.67
CA VAL A 109 -4.86 7.37 -5.77
C VAL A 109 -5.40 8.78 -5.53
N LYS A 110 -5.81 9.47 -6.58
CA LYS A 110 -6.42 10.81 -6.47
C LYS A 110 -7.65 10.80 -5.56
N MET A 111 -8.55 9.84 -5.78
CA MET A 111 -9.77 9.73 -4.97
C MET A 111 -9.46 9.42 -3.52
N SER A 112 -8.46 8.58 -3.26
CA SER A 112 -8.06 8.21 -1.91
C SER A 112 -7.45 9.38 -1.14
N LEU A 113 -6.77 10.29 -1.84
CA LEU A 113 -6.14 11.47 -1.23
C LEU A 113 -7.04 12.70 -1.20
N SER A 114 -8.19 12.65 -1.85
CA SER A 114 -9.18 13.73 -1.80
C SER A 114 -9.97 13.67 -0.50
N ASP A 115 -10.23 14.80 0.06
CA ASP A 115 -11.07 14.93 1.26
C ASP A 115 -12.55 15.03 0.89
#